data_06c856b05a983122e358f288ab142362
#
_entry.id   06c856b05a983122e358f288ab142362
#
_cell.length_a   1.000
_cell.length_b   1.000
_cell.length_c   1.000
_cell.angle_alpha   90.00
_cell.angle_beta   90.00
_cell.angle_gamma   90.00
#
_symmetry.space_group_name_H-M   'P 1'
#
loop_
_entity.id
_entity.type
_entity.pdbx_description
1 polymer ?
#
loop_
_entity_poly.entity_id
_entity_poly.type
_entity_poly.pdbx_seq_one_letter_code
_entity_poly.pdbx_strand_id
1 'polypeptide(L)'
;MDDVFRALADPTRRSLLDELFKEDGQTLTALEGRLPMSRFGVMKHLKVLEEANLVVTKRRGREKLHFLNPVPIRLVHDRWVSKYAEPWAASLTGLKRTLEDRTMEKVFEIYIKTTPERLWEAITNPEQRAEYNFGVGVESDWTNGSRYTSVHPRAGSPIAEGENLEVDPPRRLVQSFTALWSDDVKEEGTSRVTWEIEPVEDSCQLTVTHDQLPEGANPELYGGWPQILSGLKTLLETGERLTTPGSLMYANA
;
A
#
# COMPACT_ATOMS: atom_id res chain seq x y z
N MET A 1 -23.71 -8.15 -23.57
CA MET A 1 -23.42 -8.08 -22.12
C MET A 1 -24.67 -7.83 -21.30
N ASP A 2 -25.60 -7.02 -21.79
CA ASP A 2 -26.89 -6.72 -21.13
C ASP A 2 -27.73 -7.98 -20.88
N ASP A 3 -27.68 -8.94 -21.81
CA ASP A 3 -28.38 -10.22 -21.65
C ASP A 3 -27.85 -11.05 -20.47
N VAL A 4 -26.54 -10.96 -20.17
CA VAL A 4 -25.94 -11.62 -19.01
C VAL A 4 -26.50 -11.02 -17.72
N PHE A 5 -26.52 -9.70 -17.60
CA PHE A 5 -27.08 -9.03 -16.41
C PHE A 5 -28.57 -9.33 -16.26
N ARG A 6 -29.34 -9.27 -17.37
CA ARG A 6 -30.76 -9.61 -17.37
C ARG A 6 -31.00 -11.08 -16.98
N ALA A 7 -30.15 -12.00 -17.44
CA ALA A 7 -30.22 -13.41 -17.05
C ALA A 7 -29.90 -13.60 -15.57
N LEU A 8 -28.90 -12.93 -15.02
CA LEU A 8 -28.47 -13.02 -13.62
C LEU A 8 -29.37 -12.26 -12.64
N ALA A 9 -30.27 -11.38 -13.10
CA ALA A 9 -31.17 -10.60 -12.23
C ALA A 9 -32.20 -11.47 -11.49
N ASP A 10 -32.55 -12.64 -12.01
CA ASP A 10 -33.54 -13.55 -11.44
C ASP A 10 -32.93 -14.56 -10.48
N PRO A 11 -33.44 -14.68 -9.23
CA PRO A 11 -32.88 -15.59 -8.23
C PRO A 11 -32.95 -17.06 -8.63
N THR A 12 -34.02 -17.45 -9.33
CA THR A 12 -34.19 -18.85 -9.76
C THR A 12 -33.17 -19.23 -10.82
N ARG A 13 -32.85 -18.30 -11.74
CA ARG A 13 -31.80 -18.55 -12.73
C ARG A 13 -30.41 -18.65 -12.08
N ARG A 14 -30.13 -17.87 -11.04
CA ARG A 14 -28.90 -18.03 -10.26
C ARG A 14 -28.85 -19.41 -9.58
N SER A 15 -29.95 -19.85 -8.96
CA SER A 15 -30.01 -21.20 -8.36
C SER A 15 -29.79 -22.32 -9.39
N LEU A 16 -30.27 -22.17 -10.62
CA LEU A 16 -30.00 -23.12 -11.70
C LEU A 16 -28.50 -23.17 -12.07
N LEU A 17 -27.84 -22.01 -12.13
CA LEU A 17 -26.39 -21.94 -12.37
C LEU A 17 -25.60 -22.57 -11.20
N ASP A 18 -26.06 -22.36 -9.96
CA ASP A 18 -25.45 -22.96 -8.78
C ASP A 18 -25.56 -24.49 -8.79
N GLU A 19 -26.70 -25.04 -9.23
CA GLU A 19 -26.85 -26.50 -9.38
C GLU A 19 -25.98 -27.05 -10.51
N LEU A 20 -25.82 -26.34 -11.61
CA LEU A 20 -24.89 -26.73 -12.68
C LEU A 20 -23.42 -26.57 -12.27
N PHE A 21 -23.10 -25.64 -11.38
CA PHE A 21 -21.76 -25.49 -10.82
C PHE A 21 -21.40 -26.67 -9.91
N LYS A 22 -22.36 -27.18 -9.13
CA LYS A 22 -22.15 -28.35 -8.26
C LYS A 22 -21.94 -29.63 -9.08
N GLU A 23 -22.72 -29.81 -10.15
CA GLU A 23 -22.65 -30.98 -11.02
C GLU A 23 -22.99 -30.53 -12.45
N ASP A 24 -22.06 -30.64 -13.35
CA ASP A 24 -22.18 -30.20 -14.74
C ASP A 24 -22.76 -31.34 -15.60
N GLY A 25 -23.39 -30.99 -16.72
CA GLY A 25 -23.95 -31.96 -17.65
C GLY A 25 -25.26 -32.60 -17.17
N GLN A 26 -26.13 -31.84 -16.48
CA GLN A 26 -27.41 -32.29 -16.00
C GLN A 26 -28.51 -32.23 -17.06
N THR A 27 -29.44 -33.21 -16.96
CA THR A 27 -30.67 -33.23 -17.78
C THR A 27 -31.71 -32.26 -17.18
N LEU A 28 -32.71 -31.87 -18.00
CA LEU A 28 -33.85 -31.06 -17.52
C LEU A 28 -34.56 -31.75 -16.35
N THR A 29 -34.70 -33.08 -16.39
CA THR A 29 -35.36 -33.87 -15.34
C THR A 29 -34.55 -33.86 -14.03
N ALA A 30 -33.24 -33.93 -14.10
CA ALA A 30 -32.39 -33.83 -12.92
C ALA A 30 -32.48 -32.43 -12.25
N LEU A 31 -32.46 -31.37 -13.04
CA LEU A 31 -32.59 -30.00 -12.55
C LEU A 31 -34.00 -29.73 -11.97
N GLU A 32 -35.07 -30.28 -12.57
CA GLU A 32 -36.42 -30.17 -12.04
C GLU A 32 -36.53 -30.80 -10.63
N GLY A 33 -35.90 -31.92 -10.42
CA GLY A 33 -35.91 -32.62 -9.10
C GLY A 33 -35.19 -31.87 -7.98
N ARG A 34 -34.37 -30.87 -8.31
CA ARG A 34 -33.57 -30.12 -7.32
C ARG A 34 -34.15 -28.72 -6.99
N LEU A 35 -35.16 -28.27 -7.73
CA LEU A 35 -35.73 -26.95 -7.58
C LEU A 35 -37.23 -27.00 -7.30
N PRO A 36 -37.77 -26.12 -6.45
CA PRO A 36 -39.19 -26.10 -6.11
C PRO A 36 -40.02 -25.46 -7.23
N MET A 37 -39.98 -26.03 -8.46
CA MET A 37 -40.68 -25.47 -9.63
C MET A 37 -41.02 -26.55 -10.64
N SER A 38 -42.00 -26.23 -11.50
CA SER A 38 -42.44 -27.15 -12.54
C SER A 38 -41.40 -27.27 -13.67
N ARG A 39 -41.45 -28.40 -14.38
CA ARG A 39 -40.61 -28.69 -15.56
C ARG A 39 -40.67 -27.55 -16.59
N PHE A 40 -41.86 -26.96 -16.82
CA PHE A 40 -42.04 -25.85 -17.73
C PHE A 40 -41.32 -24.56 -17.24
N GLY A 41 -41.33 -24.33 -15.93
CA GLY A 41 -40.60 -23.24 -15.28
C GLY A 41 -39.09 -23.37 -15.47
N VAL A 42 -38.54 -24.55 -15.15
CA VAL A 42 -37.08 -24.86 -15.35
C VAL A 42 -36.70 -24.64 -16.82
N MET A 43 -37.49 -25.17 -17.77
CA MET A 43 -37.22 -25.04 -19.20
C MET A 43 -37.23 -23.57 -19.65
N LYS A 44 -38.14 -22.73 -19.15
CA LYS A 44 -38.20 -21.29 -19.47
C LYS A 44 -36.97 -20.56 -18.94
N HIS A 45 -36.52 -20.85 -17.73
CA HIS A 45 -35.34 -20.23 -17.15
C HIS A 45 -34.05 -20.71 -17.85
N LEU A 46 -33.92 -21.99 -18.17
CA LEU A 46 -32.80 -22.51 -18.94
C LEU A 46 -32.68 -21.86 -20.31
N LYS A 47 -33.81 -21.63 -21.00
CA LYS A 47 -33.79 -20.95 -22.29
C LYS A 47 -33.18 -19.54 -22.21
N VAL A 48 -33.55 -18.75 -21.20
CA VAL A 48 -32.95 -17.41 -20.97
C VAL A 48 -31.45 -17.51 -20.68
N LEU A 49 -31.01 -18.50 -19.92
CA LEU A 49 -29.59 -18.75 -19.63
C LEU A 49 -28.82 -19.21 -20.88
N GLU A 50 -29.43 -20.04 -21.75
CA GLU A 50 -28.89 -20.44 -23.03
C GLU A 50 -28.75 -19.22 -23.99
N GLU A 51 -29.77 -18.37 -24.09
CA GLU A 51 -29.76 -17.13 -24.90
C GLU A 51 -28.68 -16.16 -24.43
N ALA A 52 -28.42 -16.08 -23.11
CA ALA A 52 -27.34 -15.29 -22.54
C ALA A 52 -25.96 -15.97 -22.60
N ASN A 53 -25.87 -17.16 -23.19
CA ASN A 53 -24.67 -18.00 -23.28
C ASN A 53 -24.06 -18.35 -21.91
N LEU A 54 -24.87 -18.33 -20.84
CA LEU A 54 -24.49 -18.76 -19.49
C LEU A 54 -24.62 -20.28 -19.30
N VAL A 55 -25.43 -20.92 -20.14
CA VAL A 55 -25.60 -22.36 -20.23
C VAL A 55 -25.38 -22.79 -21.68
N VAL A 56 -24.56 -23.81 -21.88
CA VAL A 56 -24.38 -24.49 -23.16
C VAL A 56 -24.97 -25.90 -23.08
N THR A 57 -25.41 -26.42 -24.21
CA THR A 57 -26.06 -27.74 -24.25
C THR A 57 -25.38 -28.68 -25.20
N LYS A 58 -25.35 -29.97 -24.80
CA LYS A 58 -24.83 -31.08 -25.62
C LYS A 58 -25.83 -32.23 -25.63
N ARG A 59 -26.05 -32.85 -26.77
CA ARG A 59 -26.86 -34.07 -26.87
C ARG A 59 -26.00 -35.31 -26.65
N ARG A 60 -26.52 -36.21 -25.79
CA ARG A 60 -25.98 -37.55 -25.58
C ARG A 60 -27.13 -38.54 -25.79
N GLY A 61 -27.19 -39.13 -26.99
CA GLY A 61 -28.33 -40.00 -27.38
C GLY A 61 -29.63 -39.17 -27.44
N ARG A 62 -30.62 -39.56 -26.65
CA ARG A 62 -31.93 -38.92 -26.55
C ARG A 62 -31.96 -37.79 -25.52
N GLU A 63 -30.92 -37.65 -24.72
CA GLU A 63 -30.84 -36.66 -23.63
C GLU A 63 -30.18 -35.37 -24.10
N LYS A 64 -30.73 -34.22 -23.67
CA LYS A 64 -30.11 -32.89 -23.74
C LYS A 64 -29.49 -32.57 -22.39
N LEU A 65 -28.15 -32.45 -22.34
CA LEU A 65 -27.39 -32.15 -21.16
C LEU A 65 -27.07 -30.63 -21.15
N HIS A 66 -27.14 -30.03 -19.97
CA HIS A 66 -26.89 -28.59 -19.76
C HIS A 66 -25.58 -28.44 -18.98
N PHE A 67 -24.73 -27.54 -19.43
CA PHE A 67 -23.40 -27.26 -18.84
C PHE A 67 -23.30 -25.78 -18.51
N LEU A 68 -22.71 -25.45 -17.37
CA LEU A 68 -22.37 -24.09 -17.03
C LEU A 68 -21.29 -23.54 -17.98
N ASN A 69 -21.52 -22.36 -18.51
CA ASN A 69 -20.49 -21.60 -19.19
C ASN A 69 -20.06 -20.38 -18.37
N PRO A 70 -18.92 -20.43 -17.68
CA PRO A 70 -18.48 -19.33 -16.82
C PRO A 70 -17.90 -18.14 -17.57
N VAL A 71 -17.63 -18.27 -18.89
CA VAL A 71 -16.96 -17.24 -19.69
C VAL A 71 -17.66 -15.88 -19.64
N PRO A 72 -18.99 -15.78 -19.84
CA PRO A 72 -19.67 -14.48 -19.79
C PRO A 72 -19.58 -13.81 -18.41
N ILE A 73 -19.61 -14.59 -17.33
CA ILE A 73 -19.44 -14.08 -15.95
C ILE A 73 -18.01 -13.57 -15.77
N ARG A 74 -17.02 -14.31 -16.26
CA ARG A 74 -15.62 -13.89 -16.22
C ARG A 74 -15.39 -12.57 -16.96
N LEU A 75 -15.99 -12.41 -18.14
CA LEU A 75 -15.91 -11.16 -18.91
C LEU A 75 -16.55 -9.97 -18.19
N VAL A 76 -17.67 -10.18 -17.47
CA VAL A 76 -18.26 -9.17 -16.59
C VAL A 76 -17.30 -8.82 -15.44
N HIS A 77 -16.73 -9.83 -14.78
CA HIS A 77 -15.74 -9.64 -13.74
C HIS A 77 -14.54 -8.81 -14.23
N ASP A 78 -13.91 -9.21 -15.32
CA ASP A 78 -12.72 -8.56 -15.86
C ASP A 78 -12.98 -7.12 -16.32
N ARG A 79 -14.18 -6.84 -16.80
CA ARG A 79 -14.55 -5.51 -17.26
C ARG A 79 -14.96 -4.55 -16.14
N TRP A 80 -15.61 -5.05 -15.09
CA TRP A 80 -16.23 -4.20 -14.08
C TRP A 80 -15.67 -4.41 -12.68
N VAL A 81 -15.55 -5.68 -12.24
CA VAL A 81 -15.15 -5.99 -10.86
C VAL A 81 -13.65 -5.71 -10.67
N SER A 82 -12.80 -6.09 -11.61
CA SER A 82 -11.34 -5.84 -11.52
C SER A 82 -11.02 -4.35 -11.40
N LYS A 83 -11.68 -3.49 -12.20
CA LYS A 83 -11.46 -2.03 -12.14
C LYS A 83 -11.82 -1.40 -10.80
N TYR A 84 -12.83 -1.95 -10.13
CA TYR A 84 -13.28 -1.44 -8.83
C TYR A 84 -12.63 -2.19 -7.66
N ALA A 85 -12.13 -3.40 -7.88
CA ALA A 85 -11.51 -4.22 -6.86
C ALA A 85 -10.02 -3.91 -6.67
N GLU A 86 -9.31 -3.42 -7.70
CA GLU A 86 -7.88 -3.07 -7.57
C GLU A 86 -7.60 -2.05 -6.45
N PRO A 87 -8.31 -0.91 -6.34
CA PRO A 87 -8.12 0.00 -5.20
C PRO A 87 -8.48 -0.64 -3.86
N TRP A 88 -9.52 -1.49 -3.83
CA TRP A 88 -9.94 -2.21 -2.64
C TRP A 88 -8.99 -3.36 -2.29
N ALA A 89 -8.48 -4.08 -3.28
CA ALA A 89 -7.50 -5.14 -3.07
C ALA A 89 -6.17 -4.55 -2.55
N ALA A 90 -5.74 -3.41 -3.06
CA ALA A 90 -4.58 -2.68 -2.54
C ALA A 90 -4.82 -2.24 -1.08
N SER A 91 -6.00 -1.66 -0.78
CA SER A 91 -6.38 -1.26 0.58
C SER A 91 -6.51 -2.44 1.53
N LEU A 92 -7.13 -3.56 1.09
CA LEU A 92 -7.25 -4.79 1.90
C LEU A 92 -5.92 -5.50 2.09
N THR A 93 -5.04 -5.48 1.09
CA THR A 93 -3.68 -6.03 1.22
C THR A 93 -2.85 -5.19 2.18
N GLY A 94 -3.00 -3.86 2.14
CA GLY A 94 -2.43 -2.94 3.11
C GLY A 94 -2.96 -3.22 4.53
N LEU A 95 -4.29 -3.31 4.69
CA LEU A 95 -4.93 -3.61 5.96
C LEU A 95 -4.55 -5.01 6.49
N LYS A 96 -4.50 -6.02 5.63
CA LYS A 96 -4.08 -7.38 6.00
C LYS A 96 -2.63 -7.39 6.51
N ARG A 97 -1.72 -6.69 5.80
CA ARG A 97 -0.32 -6.54 6.23
C ARG A 97 -0.21 -5.80 7.57
N THR A 98 -0.98 -4.72 7.77
CA THR A 98 -1.04 -3.98 9.04
C THR A 98 -1.58 -4.83 10.19
N LEU A 99 -2.51 -5.76 9.93
CA LEU A 99 -3.08 -6.66 10.94
C LEU A 99 -2.21 -7.90 11.21
N GLU A 100 -1.45 -8.36 10.22
CA GLU A 100 -0.56 -9.53 10.36
C GLU A 100 0.80 -9.16 10.97
N ASP A 101 1.33 -7.96 10.67
CA ASP A 101 2.68 -7.54 11.10
C ASP A 101 2.67 -6.71 12.39
N ARG A 102 1.58 -6.49 13.08
CA ARG A 102 1.54 -5.67 14.32
C ARG A 102 2.56 -4.50 14.31
N THR A 103 2.63 -3.81 13.19
CA THR A 103 3.56 -2.69 13.01
C THR A 103 2.83 -1.36 13.20
N MET A 104 3.54 -0.39 13.79
CA MET A 104 3.05 0.99 13.95
C MET A 104 3.62 1.87 12.84
N GLU A 105 2.88 2.95 12.55
CA GLU A 105 3.37 4.03 11.74
C GLU A 105 3.26 5.37 12.48
N LYS A 106 4.19 6.27 12.22
CA LYS A 106 4.18 7.66 12.70
C LYS A 106 4.31 8.58 11.49
N VAL A 107 3.34 9.47 11.33
CA VAL A 107 3.31 10.45 10.24
C VAL A 107 3.52 11.84 10.81
N PHE A 108 4.44 12.58 10.20
CA PHE A 108 4.76 13.96 10.56
C PHE A 108 4.64 14.82 9.32
N GLU A 109 3.85 15.88 9.39
CA GLU A 109 3.61 16.79 8.29
C GLU A 109 4.00 18.21 8.70
N ILE A 110 4.69 18.92 7.81
CA ILE A 110 5.12 20.30 8.05
C ILE A 110 5.17 21.07 6.73
N TYR A 111 4.83 22.38 6.79
CA TYR A 111 4.98 23.30 5.66
C TYR A 111 6.22 24.17 5.87
N ILE A 112 7.06 24.25 4.84
CA ILE A 112 8.33 24.98 4.85
C ILE A 112 8.35 25.93 3.65
N LYS A 113 8.64 27.20 3.91
CA LYS A 113 8.79 28.21 2.84
C LYS A 113 10.14 28.05 2.14
N THR A 114 10.14 27.17 1.13
CA THR A 114 11.32 26.79 0.34
C THR A 114 10.90 26.18 -0.98
N THR A 115 11.87 25.83 -1.85
CA THR A 115 11.62 25.04 -3.07
C THR A 115 11.89 23.57 -2.84
N PRO A 116 11.28 22.66 -3.64
CA PRO A 116 11.54 21.22 -3.54
C PRO A 116 13.02 20.86 -3.64
N GLU A 117 13.77 21.51 -4.53
CA GLU A 117 15.19 21.27 -4.76
C GLU A 117 16.03 21.63 -3.54
N ARG A 118 15.77 22.79 -2.91
CA ARG A 118 16.45 23.20 -1.68
C ARG A 118 16.13 22.30 -0.50
N LEU A 119 14.87 21.82 -0.41
CA LEU A 119 14.46 20.88 0.61
C LEU A 119 15.12 19.53 0.40
N TRP A 120 15.17 19.05 -0.83
CA TRP A 120 15.88 17.82 -1.20
C TRP A 120 17.37 17.90 -0.87
N GLU A 121 18.02 19.00 -1.23
CA GLU A 121 19.43 19.24 -0.91
C GLU A 121 19.65 19.21 0.61
N ALA A 122 18.82 19.86 1.39
CA ALA A 122 18.92 19.86 2.85
C ALA A 122 18.76 18.44 3.45
N ILE A 123 17.99 17.55 2.82
CA ILE A 123 17.81 16.18 3.25
C ILE A 123 19.00 15.30 2.88
N THR A 124 19.61 15.54 1.72
CA THR A 124 20.62 14.64 1.13
C THR A 124 22.07 15.14 1.31
N ASN A 125 22.28 16.42 1.52
CA ASN A 125 23.61 16.98 1.77
C ASN A 125 24.02 16.73 3.23
N PRO A 126 25.14 16.05 3.49
CA PRO A 126 25.55 15.67 4.84
C PRO A 126 25.82 16.85 5.76
N GLU A 127 26.38 17.96 5.24
CA GLU A 127 26.70 19.14 6.03
C GLU A 127 25.42 19.87 6.43
N GLN A 128 24.52 20.13 5.48
CA GLN A 128 23.22 20.76 5.78
C GLN A 128 22.38 19.91 6.72
N ARG A 129 22.38 18.59 6.52
CA ARG A 129 21.65 17.69 7.40
C ARG A 129 22.15 17.73 8.84
N ALA A 130 23.44 17.80 9.06
CA ALA A 130 24.03 17.91 10.38
C ALA A 130 23.61 19.18 11.14
N GLU A 131 23.27 20.27 10.43
CA GLU A 131 22.85 21.54 11.02
C GLU A 131 21.53 21.43 11.82
N TYR A 132 20.63 20.53 11.42
CA TYR A 132 19.31 20.38 12.04
C TYR A 132 19.04 18.98 12.63
N ASN A 133 19.88 18.00 12.35
CA ASN A 133 19.73 16.60 12.75
C ASN A 133 20.72 16.21 13.85
N PHE A 134 20.76 16.96 14.94
CA PHE A 134 21.61 16.69 16.12
C PHE A 134 23.12 16.58 15.81
N GLY A 135 23.60 17.24 14.77
CA GLY A 135 24.99 17.13 14.33
C GLY A 135 25.28 15.89 13.46
N VAL A 136 24.27 15.14 13.12
CA VAL A 136 24.38 13.90 12.34
C VAL A 136 24.24 14.16 10.85
N GLY A 137 25.31 13.92 10.11
CA GLY A 137 25.28 13.87 8.65
C GLY A 137 24.86 12.51 8.13
N VAL A 138 24.50 12.46 6.85
CA VAL A 138 24.14 11.21 6.15
C VAL A 138 24.94 11.11 4.86
N GLU A 139 25.64 10.00 4.69
CA GLU A 139 26.46 9.71 3.51
C GLU A 139 25.80 8.62 2.66
N SER A 140 25.67 8.86 1.37
CA SER A 140 25.12 7.92 0.40
C SER A 140 25.43 8.34 -1.04
N ASP A 141 25.31 7.38 -1.97
CA ASP A 141 25.33 7.65 -3.43
C ASP A 141 23.98 8.14 -3.96
N TRP A 142 22.93 8.12 -3.15
CA TRP A 142 21.57 8.57 -3.47
C TRP A 142 21.00 7.95 -4.75
N THR A 143 21.20 6.65 -4.93
CA THR A 143 20.61 5.83 -6.00
C THR A 143 19.78 4.70 -5.42
N ASN A 144 18.82 4.21 -6.19
CA ASN A 144 18.01 3.05 -5.77
C ASN A 144 18.91 1.84 -5.47
N GLY A 145 18.74 1.24 -4.29
CA GLY A 145 19.54 0.11 -3.82
C GLY A 145 20.89 0.50 -3.21
N SER A 146 21.29 1.78 -3.20
CA SER A 146 22.50 2.21 -2.53
C SER A 146 22.37 2.22 -1.02
N ARG A 147 23.45 1.92 -0.31
CA ARG A 147 23.50 2.04 1.14
C ARG A 147 23.65 3.50 1.57
N TYR A 148 23.18 3.79 2.77
CA TYR A 148 23.51 5.03 3.45
C TYR A 148 23.94 4.77 4.89
N THR A 149 24.72 5.68 5.43
CA THR A 149 25.13 5.68 6.84
C THR A 149 24.90 7.07 7.45
N SER A 150 24.39 7.08 8.68
CA SER A 150 24.27 8.30 9.48
C SER A 150 25.40 8.36 10.47
N VAL A 151 26.22 9.40 10.36
CA VAL A 151 27.45 9.52 11.14
C VAL A 151 27.42 10.83 11.94
N HIS A 152 27.66 10.71 13.24
CA HIS A 152 27.98 11.86 14.07
C HIS A 152 29.49 12.04 14.12
N PRO A 153 30.06 13.23 13.86
CA PRO A 153 31.52 13.42 13.77
C PRO A 153 32.32 12.96 14.99
N ARG A 154 31.68 12.89 16.16
CA ARG A 154 32.33 12.47 17.41
C ARG A 154 32.02 11.04 17.84
N ALA A 155 31.13 10.32 17.14
CA ALA A 155 30.72 8.99 17.56
C ALA A 155 31.69 7.87 17.20
N GLY A 156 32.61 8.11 16.27
CA GLY A 156 33.58 7.09 15.82
C GLY A 156 33.01 5.88 15.09
N SER A 157 31.66 5.75 15.05
CA SER A 157 30.94 4.69 14.36
C SER A 157 29.57 5.22 13.85
N PRO A 158 28.97 4.59 12.84
CA PRO A 158 27.61 4.93 12.39
C PRO A 158 26.60 4.80 13.53
N ILE A 159 25.67 5.75 13.61
CA ILE A 159 24.57 5.72 14.58
C ILE A 159 23.26 5.21 13.97
N ALA A 160 23.15 5.22 12.64
CA ALA A 160 22.09 4.54 11.90
C ALA A 160 22.59 4.17 10.52
N GLU A 161 21.99 3.16 9.92
CA GLU A 161 22.29 2.70 8.57
C GLU A 161 21.06 2.17 7.87
N GLY A 162 21.13 2.01 6.56
CA GLY A 162 20.08 1.42 5.75
C GLY A 162 20.38 1.44 4.25
N GLU A 163 19.33 1.21 3.48
CA GLU A 163 19.34 1.19 2.04
C GLU A 163 18.31 2.20 1.48
N ASN A 164 18.65 2.88 0.42
CA ASN A 164 17.74 3.73 -0.34
C ASN A 164 16.85 2.84 -1.23
N LEU A 165 15.64 2.55 -0.79
CA LEU A 165 14.70 1.68 -1.49
C LEU A 165 14.11 2.37 -2.73
N GLU A 166 13.88 3.70 -2.63
CA GLU A 166 13.38 4.52 -3.73
C GLU A 166 14.02 5.92 -3.63
N VAL A 167 14.53 6.43 -4.74
CA VAL A 167 15.11 7.77 -4.85
C VAL A 167 14.52 8.44 -6.09
N ASP A 168 13.60 9.37 -5.90
CA ASP A 168 12.93 10.18 -6.94
C ASP A 168 13.07 11.69 -6.63
N PRO A 169 14.22 12.30 -6.94
CA PRO A 169 14.47 13.72 -6.67
C PRO A 169 13.55 14.63 -7.50
N PRO A 170 13.08 15.75 -6.95
CA PRO A 170 13.16 16.17 -5.56
C PRO A 170 11.92 15.78 -4.74
N ARG A 171 11.17 14.73 -5.13
CA ARG A 171 9.81 14.46 -4.64
C ARG A 171 9.73 13.40 -3.57
N ARG A 172 10.53 12.33 -3.69
CA ARG A 172 10.34 11.16 -2.82
C ARG A 172 11.66 10.44 -2.54
N LEU A 173 11.84 10.08 -1.26
CA LEU A 173 12.94 9.24 -0.77
C LEU A 173 12.35 8.20 0.17
N VAL A 174 12.59 6.92 -0.10
CA VAL A 174 12.21 5.80 0.78
C VAL A 174 13.46 5.05 1.21
N GLN A 175 13.61 4.88 2.51
CA GLN A 175 14.80 4.26 3.10
C GLN A 175 14.41 3.18 4.11
N SER A 176 15.10 2.04 4.10
CA SER A 176 15.14 1.20 5.29
C SER A 176 15.95 1.91 6.38
N PHE A 177 15.59 1.72 7.64
CA PHE A 177 16.23 2.42 8.74
C PHE A 177 16.53 1.47 9.89
N THR A 178 17.81 1.32 10.24
CA THR A 178 18.27 0.56 11.40
C THR A 178 19.04 1.50 12.32
N ALA A 179 18.53 1.68 13.51
CA ALA A 179 19.16 2.52 14.54
C ALA A 179 20.26 1.75 15.27
N LEU A 180 21.37 2.42 15.57
CA LEU A 180 22.58 1.81 16.16
C LEU A 180 23.10 2.55 17.41
N TRP A 181 22.41 3.60 17.90
CA TRP A 181 22.91 4.47 18.96
C TRP A 181 22.80 3.91 20.39
N SER A 182 21.97 2.89 20.62
CA SER A 182 21.89 2.14 21.88
C SER A 182 21.50 0.69 21.62
N ASP A 183 21.80 -0.21 22.53
CA ASP A 183 21.49 -1.63 22.39
C ASP A 183 19.97 -1.86 22.35
N ASP A 184 19.19 -1.19 23.22
CA ASP A 184 17.72 -1.30 23.27
C ASP A 184 17.07 -0.91 21.93
N VAL A 185 17.57 0.15 21.30
CA VAL A 185 17.04 0.64 20.01
C VAL A 185 17.47 -0.25 18.85
N LYS A 186 18.67 -0.82 18.94
CA LYS A 186 19.20 -1.76 17.94
C LYS A 186 18.41 -3.07 17.91
N GLU A 187 17.91 -3.54 19.03
CA GLU A 187 17.09 -4.74 19.13
C GLU A 187 15.71 -4.58 18.47
N GLU A 188 15.23 -3.36 18.26
CA GLU A 188 13.97 -3.08 17.53
C GLU A 188 14.04 -3.46 16.03
N GLY A 189 15.25 -3.67 15.49
CA GLY A 189 15.48 -4.10 14.12
C GLY A 189 15.32 -2.98 13.10
N THR A 190 14.91 -3.35 11.88
CA THR A 190 14.82 -2.45 10.74
C THR A 190 13.40 -1.96 10.52
N SER A 191 13.24 -0.66 10.44
CA SER A 191 12.00 0.04 10.09
C SER A 191 12.15 0.72 8.73
N ARG A 192 11.16 1.53 8.33
CA ARG A 192 11.18 2.27 7.06
C ARG A 192 10.84 3.74 7.28
N VAL A 193 11.59 4.61 6.62
CA VAL A 193 11.35 6.06 6.61
C VAL A 193 11.08 6.51 5.19
N THR A 194 9.97 7.19 4.97
CA THR A 194 9.58 7.80 3.70
C THR A 194 9.52 9.31 3.85
N TRP A 195 10.15 10.01 2.92
CA TRP A 195 10.10 11.47 2.78
C TRP A 195 9.35 11.81 1.51
N GLU A 196 8.31 12.62 1.59
CA GLU A 196 7.52 13.07 0.45
C GLU A 196 7.47 14.60 0.44
N ILE A 197 7.83 15.18 -0.70
CA ILE A 197 7.90 16.63 -0.89
C ILE A 197 6.89 17.02 -1.96
N GLU A 198 5.89 17.81 -1.57
CA GLU A 198 4.89 18.34 -2.47
C GLU A 198 4.98 19.87 -2.53
N PRO A 199 5.11 20.48 -3.72
CA PRO A 199 5.11 21.93 -3.85
C PRO A 199 3.70 22.49 -3.58
N VAL A 200 3.61 23.52 -2.75
CA VAL A 200 2.37 24.22 -2.39
C VAL A 200 2.62 25.73 -2.49
N GLU A 201 2.22 26.35 -3.60
CA GLU A 201 2.45 27.76 -3.90
C GLU A 201 3.94 28.17 -3.77
N ASP A 202 4.29 29.01 -2.79
CA ASP A 202 5.66 29.47 -2.51
C ASP A 202 6.37 28.64 -1.42
N SER A 203 5.81 27.48 -1.09
CA SER A 203 6.23 26.60 -0.01
C SER A 203 6.26 25.14 -0.46
N CYS A 204 6.74 24.25 0.39
CA CYS A 204 6.62 22.80 0.25
C CYS A 204 5.92 22.23 1.47
N GLN A 205 5.04 21.27 1.23
CA GLN A 205 4.59 20.33 2.23
C GLN A 205 5.61 19.17 2.27
N LEU A 206 6.15 18.91 3.43
CA LEU A 206 7.00 17.76 3.70
C LEU A 206 6.24 16.79 4.60
N THR A 207 6.05 15.56 4.12
CA THR A 207 5.52 14.46 4.91
C THR A 207 6.62 13.45 5.17
N VAL A 208 6.85 13.13 6.45
CA VAL A 208 7.74 12.06 6.88
C VAL A 208 6.91 10.95 7.51
N THR A 209 6.94 9.77 6.88
CA THR A 209 6.30 8.57 7.40
C THR A 209 7.37 7.61 7.91
N HIS A 210 7.32 7.27 9.22
CA HIS A 210 8.16 6.24 9.81
C HIS A 210 7.29 5.05 10.15
N ASP A 211 7.37 4.00 9.36
CA ASP A 211 6.54 2.80 9.45
C ASP A 211 7.35 1.52 9.62
N GLN A 212 6.67 0.38 9.65
CA GLN A 212 7.27 -0.91 9.98
C GLN A 212 7.92 -0.94 11.39
N LEU A 213 7.45 -0.06 12.27
CA LEU A 213 7.85 -0.06 13.67
C LEU A 213 7.12 -1.20 14.41
N PRO A 214 7.78 -1.98 15.28
CA PRO A 214 7.11 -2.96 16.11
C PRO A 214 6.00 -2.33 16.97
N GLU A 215 4.97 -3.11 17.32
CA GLU A 215 3.97 -2.64 18.30
C GLU A 215 4.65 -2.39 19.65
N GLY A 216 4.54 -1.15 20.16
CA GLY A 216 5.22 -0.74 21.39
C GLY A 216 6.69 -0.37 21.21
N ALA A 217 7.14 -0.14 19.95
CA ALA A 217 8.52 0.28 19.63
C ALA A 217 9.03 1.39 20.53
N ASN A 218 10.32 1.33 20.84
CA ASN A 218 10.98 2.33 21.66
C ASN A 218 10.75 3.75 21.13
N PRO A 219 10.17 4.66 21.93
CA PRO A 219 9.89 6.04 21.50
C PRO A 219 11.10 6.81 20.97
N GLU A 220 12.31 6.41 21.32
CA GLU A 220 13.54 7.04 20.83
C GLU A 220 13.70 6.92 19.30
N LEU A 221 13.12 5.87 18.68
CA LEU A 221 13.15 5.69 17.23
C LEU A 221 12.45 6.80 16.44
N TYR A 222 11.37 7.35 17.00
CA TYR A 222 10.54 8.31 16.29
C TYR A 222 10.34 9.64 17.04
N GLY A 223 10.70 9.70 18.30
CA GLY A 223 10.48 10.87 19.16
C GLY A 223 11.30 12.11 18.75
N GLY A 224 12.38 11.91 18.01
CA GLY A 224 13.24 13.00 17.50
C GLY A 224 12.65 13.77 16.31
N TRP A 225 11.68 13.22 15.58
CA TRP A 225 11.16 13.83 14.34
C TRP A 225 10.63 15.24 14.51
N PRO A 226 9.81 15.58 15.53
CA PRO A 226 9.31 16.95 15.68
C PRO A 226 10.42 17.98 15.80
N GLN A 227 11.53 17.62 16.44
CA GLN A 227 12.67 18.50 16.61
C GLN A 227 13.51 18.62 15.33
N ILE A 228 13.77 17.50 14.65
CA ILE A 228 14.46 17.47 13.36
C ILE A 228 13.72 18.33 12.35
N LEU A 229 12.41 18.17 12.22
CA LEU A 229 11.59 18.94 11.28
C LEU A 229 11.49 20.41 11.63
N SER A 230 11.40 20.76 12.92
CA SER A 230 11.46 22.16 13.37
C SER A 230 12.81 22.80 13.06
N GLY A 231 13.90 22.07 13.25
CA GLY A 231 15.26 22.51 12.91
C GLY A 231 15.42 22.71 11.41
N LEU A 232 14.96 21.77 10.60
CA LEU A 232 14.97 21.84 9.13
C LEU A 232 14.20 23.08 8.63
N LYS A 233 12.98 23.29 9.16
CA LYS A 233 12.17 24.47 8.83
C LYS A 233 12.88 25.76 9.19
N THR A 234 13.41 25.88 10.40
CA THR A 234 14.12 27.06 10.86
C THR A 234 15.33 27.35 9.96
N LEU A 235 16.13 26.33 9.67
CA LEU A 235 17.31 26.47 8.80
C LEU A 235 16.94 26.97 7.40
N LEU A 236 15.94 26.37 6.77
CA LEU A 236 15.56 26.72 5.39
C LEU A 236 14.87 28.09 5.27
N GLU A 237 14.14 28.51 6.29
CA GLU A 237 13.39 29.78 6.27
C GLU A 237 14.24 30.97 6.75
N THR A 238 15.16 30.75 7.70
CA THR A 238 15.93 31.83 8.31
C THR A 238 17.44 31.79 8.03
N GLY A 239 17.97 30.64 7.64
CA GLY A 239 19.40 30.39 7.54
C GLY A 239 20.09 30.13 8.89
N GLU A 240 19.33 30.07 9.98
CA GLU A 240 19.88 29.90 11.34
C GLU A 240 19.52 28.51 11.89
N ARG A 241 20.36 28.01 12.80
CA ARG A 241 20.07 26.76 13.53
C ARG A 241 19.01 26.95 14.59
N LEU A 242 18.15 25.95 14.77
CA LEU A 242 17.27 25.91 15.91
C LEU A 242 18.07 25.68 17.21
N THR A 243 17.98 26.61 18.18
CA THR A 243 18.76 26.60 19.42
C THR A 243 17.92 26.23 20.63
N THR A 244 17.13 25.16 20.57
CA THR A 244 16.44 24.62 21.74
C THR A 244 17.36 23.69 22.55
N PRO A 245 17.12 23.47 23.85
CA PRO A 245 17.91 22.52 24.63
C PRO A 245 18.04 21.15 24.01
N GLY A 246 16.96 20.65 23.35
CA GLY A 246 16.97 19.36 22.65
C GLY A 246 17.82 19.38 21.38
N SER A 247 17.78 20.46 20.56
CA SER A 247 18.59 20.60 19.33
C SER A 247 20.10 20.72 19.63
N LEU A 248 20.43 21.15 20.84
CA LEU A 248 21.83 21.32 21.28
C LEU A 248 22.35 20.10 22.06
N MET A 249 21.53 19.10 22.31
CA MET A 249 21.87 17.97 23.20
C MET A 249 23.17 17.26 22.81
N TYR A 250 23.48 17.22 21.51
CA TYR A 250 24.72 16.62 20.99
C TYR A 250 25.72 17.66 20.45
N ALA A 251 25.35 18.93 20.35
CA ALA A 251 26.26 19.97 19.84
C ALA A 251 27.38 20.34 20.83
N ASN A 252 27.15 20.09 22.12
CA ASN A 252 28.07 20.45 23.23
C ASN A 252 28.63 19.22 23.98
N ALA A 253 28.33 18.01 23.53
CA ALA A 253 28.86 16.78 24.14
C ALA A 253 30.23 16.36 23.58
#